data_6fe4f87a898a38bbfc73d7ab0afb5622
#
_entry.id   6fe4f87a898a38bbfc73d7ab0afb5622
#
_cell.length_a   1.000
_cell.length_b   1.000
_cell.length_c   1.000
_cell.angle_alpha   90.00
_cell.angle_beta   90.00
_cell.angle_gamma   90.00
#
_symmetry.space_group_name_H-M   'P 1'
#
loop_
_entity.id
_entity.type
_entity.pdbx_description
1 polymer ?
#
loop_
_entity_poly.entity_id
_entity_poly.type
_entity_poly.pdbx_seq_one_letter_code
_entity_poly.pdbx_strand_id
1 'polypeptide(L)'
;MYFLAQLPDKGGVRYITHAIRLLAPPIVHKARKEGRRVFRQGDIFAVETDMTSDDLRDHRAYYRAELFGTGNGGLSPFASTDAGYRLRQKLMIYGTGHTATEVIPTPRGTFVRGTMFHDPILENIRANRPPEHRQVEMDSNAWFLAVRNTVPRLSDNNS
;
A
#
# COMPACT_ATOMS: atom_id res chain seq x y z
N MET A 1 -13.51 3.94 14.10
CA MET A 1 -12.29 4.76 14.31
C MET A 1 -12.50 6.09 13.62
N TYR A 2 -12.50 7.21 14.36
CA TYR A 2 -12.68 8.55 13.80
C TYR A 2 -11.29 9.16 13.54
N PHE A 3 -11.07 9.65 12.33
CA PHE A 3 -9.84 10.39 11.99
C PHE A 3 -10.15 11.89 12.07
N LEU A 4 -9.52 12.58 12.99
CA LEU A 4 -9.47 14.04 13.01
C LEU A 4 -8.19 14.45 12.28
N ALA A 5 -8.32 15.19 11.21
CA ALA A 5 -7.21 15.79 10.49
C ALA A 5 -7.45 17.29 10.35
N GLN A 6 -6.41 18.07 10.63
CA GLN A 6 -6.45 19.50 10.37
C GLN A 6 -6.28 19.74 8.86
N LEU A 7 -7.28 20.36 8.26
CA LEU A 7 -7.19 20.78 6.87
C LEU A 7 -6.34 22.04 6.77
N PRO A 8 -5.52 22.18 5.70
CA PRO A 8 -4.86 23.44 5.42
C PRO A 8 -5.92 24.54 5.29
N ASP A 9 -5.63 25.70 5.85
CA ASP A 9 -6.50 26.88 5.80
C ASP A 9 -6.57 27.46 4.38
N LYS A 10 -7.16 26.68 3.49
CA LYS A 10 -7.51 27.07 2.12
C LYS A 10 -9.02 27.04 2.02
N GLY A 11 -9.64 28.19 2.18
CA GLY A 11 -11.07 28.35 2.13
C GLY A 11 -11.71 27.58 0.98
N GLY A 12 -12.84 26.91 1.23
CA GLY A 12 -13.63 26.26 0.20
C GLY A 12 -13.77 24.75 0.28
N VAL A 13 -13.39 24.08 1.38
CA VAL A 13 -13.70 22.66 1.58
C VAL A 13 -15.20 22.52 1.85
N ARG A 14 -15.96 22.14 0.82
CA ARG A 14 -17.43 21.96 0.94
C ARG A 14 -17.83 20.50 1.14
N TYR A 15 -16.95 19.53 0.83
CA TYR A 15 -17.27 18.10 0.83
C TYR A 15 -16.15 17.27 1.44
N ILE A 16 -16.50 16.18 2.11
CA ILE A 16 -15.54 15.21 2.68
C ILE A 16 -14.57 14.68 1.62
N THR A 17 -15.04 14.42 0.41
CA THR A 17 -14.19 13.98 -0.71
C THR A 17 -13.13 15.01 -1.10
N HIS A 18 -13.43 16.29 -0.99
CA HIS A 18 -12.48 17.37 -1.24
C HIS A 18 -11.43 17.45 -0.13
N ALA A 19 -11.87 17.33 1.14
CA ALA A 19 -10.97 17.26 2.28
C ALA A 19 -9.98 16.09 2.17
N ILE A 20 -10.46 14.90 1.84
CA ILE A 20 -9.64 13.70 1.62
C ILE A 20 -8.60 13.92 0.51
N ARG A 21 -8.98 14.62 -0.57
CA ARG A 21 -8.05 14.95 -1.65
C ARG A 21 -6.95 15.90 -1.20
N LEU A 22 -7.27 16.91 -0.40
CA LEU A 22 -6.28 17.88 0.10
C LEU A 22 -5.28 17.26 1.07
N LEU A 23 -5.66 16.19 1.76
CA LEU A 23 -4.82 15.46 2.70
C LEU A 23 -3.91 14.42 2.03
N ALA A 24 -4.00 14.24 0.70
CA ALA A 24 -3.11 13.34 -0.01
C ALA A 24 -1.65 13.86 0.02
N PRO A 25 -0.65 12.96 0.02
CA PRO A 25 0.76 13.36 -0.03
C PRO A 25 1.09 14.24 -1.24
N PRO A 26 2.06 15.17 -1.15
CA PRO A 26 2.44 16.05 -2.25
C PRO A 26 2.78 15.32 -3.55
N ILE A 27 3.43 14.16 -3.45
CA ILE A 27 3.77 13.32 -4.62
C ILE A 27 2.52 12.85 -5.36
N VAL A 28 1.42 12.58 -4.66
CA VAL A 28 0.13 12.19 -5.25
C VAL A 28 -0.48 13.35 -6.01
N HIS A 29 -0.44 14.56 -5.44
CA HIS A 29 -0.91 15.75 -6.15
C HIS A 29 -0.11 16.05 -7.40
N LYS A 30 1.22 15.94 -7.32
CA LYS A 30 2.12 16.10 -8.45
C LYS A 30 1.80 15.09 -9.56
N ALA A 31 1.71 13.81 -9.22
CA ALA A 31 1.42 12.75 -10.17
C ALA A 31 0.09 12.98 -10.90
N ARG A 32 -0.96 13.34 -10.17
CA ARG A 32 -2.27 13.65 -10.76
C ARG A 32 -2.21 14.85 -11.73
N LYS A 33 -1.44 15.89 -11.36
CA LYS A 33 -1.22 17.06 -12.21
C LYS A 33 -0.48 16.71 -13.50
N GLU A 34 0.43 15.73 -13.43
CA GLU A 34 1.18 15.20 -14.57
C GLU A 34 0.40 14.16 -15.39
N GLY A 35 -0.86 13.87 -15.03
CA GLY A 35 -1.70 12.88 -15.72
C GLY A 35 -1.33 11.43 -15.43
N ARG A 36 -0.52 11.15 -14.41
CA ARG A 36 -0.15 9.79 -13.99
C ARG A 36 -1.30 9.11 -13.27
N ARG A 37 -1.42 7.80 -13.44
CA ARG A 37 -2.42 7.01 -12.72
C ARG A 37 -2.05 6.93 -11.24
N VAL A 38 -3.06 7.09 -10.40
CA VAL A 38 -2.93 6.96 -8.94
C VAL A 38 -4.07 6.10 -8.44
N PHE A 39 -3.73 5.02 -7.78
CA PHE A 39 -4.67 4.15 -7.09
C PHE A 39 -4.57 4.37 -5.59
N ARG A 40 -5.63 4.05 -4.86
CA ARG A 40 -5.66 4.17 -3.39
C ARG A 40 -6.36 2.99 -2.77
N GLN A 41 -5.77 2.46 -1.71
CA GLN A 41 -6.41 1.50 -0.82
C GLN A 41 -6.09 1.89 0.63
N GLY A 42 -7.11 2.29 1.37
CA GLY A 42 -6.91 2.78 2.74
C GLY A 42 -5.96 3.98 2.80
N ASP A 43 -4.88 3.85 3.54
CA ASP A 43 -3.83 4.85 3.72
C ASP A 43 -2.65 4.70 2.73
N ILE A 44 -2.71 3.73 1.83
CA ILE A 44 -1.69 3.51 0.80
C ILE A 44 -2.16 4.06 -0.55
N PHE A 45 -1.30 4.84 -1.17
CA PHE A 45 -1.40 5.24 -2.58
C PHE A 45 -0.38 4.48 -3.41
N ALA A 46 -0.78 4.08 -4.60
CA ALA A 46 0.12 3.55 -5.63
C ALA A 46 0.19 4.57 -6.77
N VAL A 47 1.36 5.16 -6.96
CA VAL A 47 1.61 6.24 -7.93
C VAL A 47 2.40 5.69 -9.09
N GLU A 48 1.86 5.80 -10.31
CA GLU A 48 2.51 5.34 -11.53
C GLU A 48 3.88 5.99 -11.73
N THR A 49 4.86 5.18 -12.11
CA THR A 49 6.23 5.62 -12.37
C THR A 49 6.67 5.25 -13.79
N ASP A 50 7.79 5.82 -14.24
CA ASP A 50 8.46 5.41 -15.48
C ASP A 50 9.48 4.29 -15.26
N MET A 51 9.53 3.72 -14.03
CA MET A 51 10.46 2.63 -13.71
C MET A 51 10.12 1.39 -14.54
N THR A 52 11.13 0.79 -15.09
CA THR A 52 11.06 -0.48 -15.80
C THR A 52 11.50 -1.64 -14.91
N SER A 53 11.24 -2.87 -15.31
CA SER A 53 11.76 -4.06 -14.60
C SER A 53 13.29 -4.10 -14.63
N ASP A 54 13.92 -3.56 -15.69
CA ASP A 54 15.37 -3.45 -15.76
C ASP A 54 15.95 -2.47 -14.74
N ASP A 55 15.27 -1.36 -14.47
CA ASP A 55 15.68 -0.41 -13.45
C ASP A 55 15.61 -1.01 -12.04
N LEU A 56 14.74 -1.98 -11.83
CA LEU A 56 14.50 -2.64 -10.55
C LEU A 56 15.22 -4.00 -10.40
N ARG A 57 15.92 -4.47 -11.43
CA ARG A 57 16.49 -5.83 -11.48
C ARG A 57 17.49 -6.16 -10.37
N ASP A 58 18.17 -5.15 -9.83
CA ASP A 58 19.15 -5.32 -8.76
C ASP A 58 18.49 -5.46 -7.38
N HIS A 59 17.16 -5.30 -7.32
CA HIS A 59 16.36 -5.46 -6.12
C HIS A 59 15.51 -6.73 -6.19
N ARG A 60 15.40 -7.42 -5.05
CA ARG A 60 14.63 -8.66 -5.00
C ARG A 60 13.13 -8.37 -5.05
N ALA A 61 12.45 -9.03 -6.00
CA ALA A 61 11.00 -9.10 -6.05
C ALA A 61 10.45 -10.15 -5.06
N TYR A 62 9.34 -9.83 -4.43
CA TYR A 62 8.58 -10.71 -3.56
C TYR A 62 7.16 -10.83 -4.11
N TYR A 63 6.65 -12.06 -4.12
CA TYR A 63 5.36 -12.39 -4.71
C TYR A 63 4.38 -12.83 -3.62
N ARG A 64 3.21 -12.20 -3.61
CA ARG A 64 2.14 -12.56 -2.67
C ARG A 64 1.75 -14.05 -2.77
N ALA A 65 1.74 -14.60 -3.98
CA ALA A 65 1.41 -15.99 -4.23
C ALA A 65 2.30 -16.99 -3.48
N GLU A 66 3.54 -16.63 -3.16
CA GLU A 66 4.45 -17.49 -2.37
C GLU A 66 3.91 -17.73 -0.94
N LEU A 67 3.20 -16.74 -0.37
CA LEU A 67 2.65 -16.82 0.98
C LEU A 67 1.24 -17.43 1.00
N PHE A 68 0.41 -17.13 0.00
CA PHE A 68 -1.01 -17.50 -0.04
C PHE A 68 -1.31 -18.71 -0.93
N GLY A 69 -0.33 -19.22 -1.67
CA GLY A 69 -0.54 -20.35 -2.60
C GLY A 69 -1.42 -20.00 -3.80
N THR A 70 -1.62 -20.98 -4.67
CA THR A 70 -2.45 -20.89 -5.87
C THR A 70 -3.77 -21.63 -5.68
N GLY A 71 -4.62 -21.20 -4.79
CA GLY A 71 -5.88 -21.89 -4.52
C GLY A 71 -6.82 -20.98 -3.74
N ASN A 72 -7.83 -21.51 -3.12
CA ASN A 72 -8.95 -20.87 -2.45
C ASN A 72 -8.63 -19.80 -1.39
N GLY A 73 -7.55 -19.02 -1.56
CA GLY A 73 -7.21 -17.88 -0.71
C GLY A 73 -6.63 -18.23 0.66
N GLY A 74 -6.33 -19.50 0.93
CA GLY A 74 -5.70 -19.92 2.18
C GLY A 74 -4.20 -19.68 2.20
N LEU A 75 -3.64 -19.53 3.41
CA LEU A 75 -2.20 -19.48 3.61
C LEU A 75 -1.55 -20.82 3.23
N SER A 76 -0.41 -20.75 2.54
CA SER A 76 0.40 -21.92 2.28
C SER A 76 1.02 -22.45 3.60
N PRO A 77 1.33 -23.76 3.72
CA PRO A 77 2.05 -24.29 4.88
C PRO A 77 3.38 -23.58 5.14
N PHE A 78 4.03 -23.09 4.10
CA PHE A 78 5.24 -22.29 4.16
C PHE A 78 5.07 -21.00 4.97
N ALA A 79 3.87 -20.40 4.97
CA ALA A 79 3.60 -19.16 5.69
C ALA A 79 3.85 -19.25 7.20
N SER A 80 3.76 -20.45 7.79
CA SER A 80 3.98 -20.70 9.21
C SER A 80 5.45 -20.97 9.57
N THR A 81 6.35 -20.99 8.59
CA THR A 81 7.79 -21.18 8.80
C THR A 81 8.49 -19.84 9.07
N ASP A 82 9.72 -19.89 9.59
CA ASP A 82 10.56 -18.69 9.76
C ASP A 82 10.83 -17.98 8.44
N ALA A 83 10.99 -18.74 7.35
CA ALA A 83 11.15 -18.17 6.00
C ALA A 83 9.85 -17.47 5.53
N GLY A 84 8.70 -18.06 5.80
CA GLY A 84 7.39 -17.45 5.53
C GLY A 84 7.17 -16.18 6.34
N TYR A 85 7.61 -16.16 7.61
CA TYR A 85 7.57 -14.95 8.43
C TYR A 85 8.42 -13.83 7.83
N ARG A 86 9.65 -14.13 7.39
CA ARG A 86 10.51 -13.14 6.72
C ARG A 86 9.92 -12.64 5.41
N LEU A 87 9.30 -13.52 4.62
CA LEU A 87 8.60 -13.15 3.40
C LEU A 87 7.43 -12.21 3.70
N ARG A 88 6.64 -12.50 4.73
CA ARG A 88 5.56 -11.63 5.19
C ARG A 88 6.05 -10.21 5.45
N GLN A 89 7.16 -10.06 6.16
CA GLN A 89 7.75 -8.75 6.46
C GLN A 89 8.10 -7.96 5.17
N LYS A 90 8.55 -8.67 4.13
CA LYS A 90 8.91 -8.05 2.84
C LYS A 90 7.71 -7.73 1.97
N LEU A 91 6.61 -8.46 2.13
CA LEU A 91 5.36 -8.22 1.43
C LEU A 91 4.54 -7.08 2.04
N MET A 92 4.74 -6.78 3.33
CA MET A 92 4.03 -5.68 3.99
C MET A 92 4.55 -4.33 3.52
N ILE A 93 3.69 -3.56 2.87
CA ILE A 93 3.99 -2.20 2.46
C ILE A 93 4.02 -1.30 3.70
N TYR A 94 5.21 -0.80 4.04
CA TYR A 94 5.45 0.11 5.19
C TYR A 94 4.91 -0.41 6.53
N GLY A 95 4.98 -1.73 6.76
CA GLY A 95 4.52 -2.35 8.01
C GLY A 95 3.00 -2.32 8.21
N THR A 96 2.24 -2.12 7.14
CA THR A 96 0.78 -2.19 7.13
C THR A 96 0.30 -3.56 6.67
N GLY A 97 -1.00 -3.84 6.77
CA GLY A 97 -1.61 -5.04 6.17
C GLY A 97 -1.72 -5.00 4.64
N HIS A 98 -1.22 -3.93 4.00
CA HIS A 98 -1.25 -3.79 2.55
C HIS A 98 -0.11 -4.54 1.88
N THR A 99 -0.40 -5.17 0.75
CA THR A 99 0.54 -5.85 -0.14
C THR A 99 0.09 -5.72 -1.59
N ALA A 100 0.86 -6.29 -2.50
CA ALA A 100 0.48 -6.37 -3.92
C ALA A 100 0.88 -7.73 -4.51
N THR A 101 0.43 -8.01 -5.72
CA THR A 101 0.83 -9.23 -6.45
C THR A 101 2.34 -9.38 -6.47
N GLU A 102 3.05 -8.28 -6.73
CA GLU A 102 4.51 -8.21 -6.72
C GLU A 102 4.97 -6.95 -5.96
N VAL A 103 5.94 -7.11 -5.08
CA VAL A 103 6.48 -6.05 -4.21
C VAL A 103 7.99 -6.04 -4.30
N ILE A 104 8.60 -4.89 -4.60
CA ILE A 104 10.05 -4.69 -4.62
C ILE A 104 10.41 -3.56 -3.66
N PRO A 105 10.86 -3.88 -2.44
CA PRO A 105 11.42 -2.88 -1.53
C PRO A 105 12.78 -2.38 -2.04
N THR A 106 12.97 -1.07 -2.06
CA THR A 106 14.23 -0.43 -2.41
C THR A 106 14.56 0.68 -1.41
N PRO A 107 15.81 1.19 -1.37
CA PRO A 107 16.15 2.36 -0.56
C PRO A 107 15.38 3.63 -0.94
N ARG A 108 14.84 3.69 -2.15
CA ARG A 108 14.05 4.84 -2.66
C ARG A 108 12.56 4.72 -2.38
N GLY A 109 12.11 3.60 -1.83
CA GLY A 109 10.71 3.28 -1.56
C GLY A 109 10.33 1.88 -2.05
N THR A 110 9.08 1.52 -1.86
CA THR A 110 8.56 0.21 -2.24
C THR A 110 7.78 0.33 -3.55
N PHE A 111 8.22 -0.41 -4.56
CA PHE A 111 7.53 -0.49 -5.84
C PHE A 111 6.59 -1.69 -5.86
N VAL A 112 5.42 -1.50 -6.43
CA VAL A 112 4.36 -2.52 -6.48
C VAL A 112 3.79 -2.63 -7.89
N ARG A 113 3.24 -3.81 -8.21
CA ARG A 113 2.64 -4.09 -9.50
C ARG A 113 1.52 -5.13 -9.37
N GLY A 114 0.58 -5.11 -10.31
CA GLY A 114 -0.56 -6.03 -10.37
C GLY A 114 -1.72 -5.55 -9.49
N THR A 115 -2.24 -6.41 -8.62
CA THR A 115 -3.36 -6.09 -7.74
C THR A 115 -2.87 -5.74 -6.35
N MET A 116 -3.41 -4.69 -5.75
CA MET A 116 -3.14 -4.30 -4.37
C MET A 116 -4.20 -4.90 -3.44
N PHE A 117 -3.75 -5.45 -2.30
CA PHE A 117 -4.59 -6.13 -1.31
C PHE A 117 -4.38 -5.50 0.07
N HIS A 118 -5.42 -5.52 0.88
CA HIS A 118 -5.32 -5.29 2.32
C HIS A 118 -5.67 -6.58 3.06
N ASP A 119 -4.66 -7.28 3.53
CA ASP A 119 -4.81 -8.56 4.22
C ASP A 119 -4.36 -8.41 5.69
N PRO A 120 -5.27 -8.39 6.67
CA PRO A 120 -4.92 -8.40 8.09
C PRO A 120 -4.10 -9.63 8.49
N ILE A 121 -4.19 -10.70 7.70
CA ILE A 121 -3.38 -11.92 7.85
C ILE A 121 -1.88 -11.64 7.73
N LEU A 122 -1.48 -10.64 6.93
CA LEU A 122 -0.08 -10.23 6.86
C LEU A 122 0.44 -9.66 8.18
N GLU A 123 -0.38 -8.95 8.92
CA GLU A 123 -0.03 -8.43 10.25
C GLU A 123 -0.06 -9.55 11.30
N ASN A 124 -1.03 -10.46 11.19
CA ASN A 124 -1.18 -11.58 12.11
C ASN A 124 -1.58 -12.86 11.37
N ILE A 125 -0.61 -13.70 11.06
CA ILE A 125 -0.80 -14.97 10.34
C ILE A 125 -1.86 -15.89 11.01
N ARG A 126 -2.07 -15.77 12.31
CA ARG A 126 -3.05 -16.58 13.05
C ARG A 126 -4.47 -15.98 13.01
N ALA A 127 -4.62 -14.73 12.62
CA ALA A 127 -5.91 -14.07 12.53
C ALA A 127 -6.56 -14.40 11.18
N ASN A 128 -7.45 -15.39 11.18
CA ASN A 128 -8.27 -15.72 10.01
C ASN A 128 -9.38 -14.67 9.85
N ARG A 129 -9.01 -13.46 9.43
CA ARG A 129 -9.95 -12.36 9.19
C ARG A 129 -10.10 -12.11 7.69
N PRO A 130 -11.30 -11.78 7.21
CA PRO A 130 -11.49 -11.35 5.83
C PRO A 130 -10.75 -10.03 5.59
N PRO A 131 -10.38 -9.72 4.32
CA PRO A 131 -9.78 -8.44 3.95
C PRO A 131 -10.71 -7.28 4.36
N GLU A 132 -10.14 -6.23 4.94
CA GLU A 132 -10.89 -5.05 5.39
C GLU A 132 -11.31 -4.14 4.22
N HIS A 133 -10.59 -4.21 3.11
CA HIS A 133 -10.81 -3.38 1.94
C HIS A 133 -10.88 -4.22 0.67
N ARG A 134 -11.68 -3.73 -0.28
CA ARG A 134 -11.70 -4.33 -1.62
C ARG A 134 -10.32 -4.20 -2.26
N GLN A 135 -9.89 -5.26 -2.95
CA GLN A 135 -8.68 -5.24 -3.78
C GLN A 135 -8.79 -4.16 -4.86
N VAL A 136 -7.63 -3.62 -5.23
CA VAL A 136 -7.51 -2.59 -6.27
C VAL A 136 -6.63 -3.13 -7.39
N GLU A 137 -7.20 -3.29 -8.57
CA GLU A 137 -6.47 -3.73 -9.75
C GLU A 137 -5.70 -2.56 -10.35
N MET A 138 -4.39 -2.73 -10.45
CA MET A 138 -3.48 -1.84 -11.14
C MET A 138 -3.02 -2.50 -12.44
N ASP A 139 -2.34 -1.75 -13.30
CA ASP A 139 -1.72 -2.30 -14.50
C ASP A 139 -0.57 -3.24 -14.11
N SER A 140 -0.58 -4.48 -14.64
CA SER A 140 0.49 -5.46 -14.43
C SER A 140 1.76 -5.18 -15.23
N ASN A 141 1.72 -4.25 -16.16
CA ASN A 141 2.86 -3.87 -17.01
C ASN A 141 3.57 -2.59 -16.53
N ALA A 142 3.01 -1.90 -15.55
CA ALA A 142 3.58 -0.69 -14.98
C ALA A 142 4.00 -0.88 -13.54
N TRP A 143 5.06 -0.18 -13.12
CA TRP A 143 5.48 -0.09 -11.73
C TRP A 143 4.90 1.14 -11.07
N PHE A 144 4.40 0.96 -9.87
CA PHE A 144 3.82 2.00 -9.05
C PHE A 144 4.65 2.15 -7.77
N LEU A 145 4.97 3.37 -7.40
CA LEU A 145 5.56 3.68 -6.10
C LEU A 145 4.46 3.68 -5.05
N ALA A 146 4.59 2.84 -4.04
CA ALA A 146 3.71 2.87 -2.89
C ALA A 146 4.06 4.08 -2.01
N VAL A 147 3.05 4.83 -1.60
CA VAL A 147 3.19 6.02 -0.73
C VAL A 147 2.18 5.92 0.39
N ARG A 148 2.66 6.00 1.63
CA ARG A 148 1.77 6.03 2.79
C ARG A 148 1.24 7.43 3.01
N ASN A 149 -0.05 7.55 3.27
CA ASN A 149 -0.64 8.80 3.73
C ASN A 149 -0.28 9.02 5.20
N THR A 150 0.70 9.88 5.44
CA THR A 150 1.13 10.29 6.78
C THR A 150 0.44 11.56 7.20
N VAL A 151 -0.89 11.62 7.15
CA VAL A 151 -1.61 12.73 7.77
C VAL A 151 -1.22 12.75 9.25
N PRO A 152 -0.67 13.87 9.78
CA PRO A 152 -0.35 13.95 11.18
C PRO A 152 -1.62 13.63 11.99
N ARG A 153 -1.59 12.57 12.76
CA ARG A 153 -2.58 12.41 13.81
C ARG A 153 -2.34 13.59 14.76
N LEU A 154 -3.39 14.34 15.07
CA LEU A 154 -3.35 15.20 16.24
C LEU A 154 -3.07 14.23 17.39
N SER A 155 -1.82 14.19 17.85
CA SER A 155 -1.47 13.46 19.04
C SER A 155 -2.30 14.06 20.15
N ASP A 156 -3.02 13.23 20.90
CA ASP A 156 -3.59 13.61 22.17
C ASP A 156 -2.43 13.98 23.10
N ASN A 157 -1.93 15.21 22.97
CA ASN A 157 -1.10 15.84 23.96
C ASN A 157 -2.02 16.26 25.12
N ASN A 158 -2.53 15.26 25.83
CA ASN A 158 -3.03 15.41 27.19
C ASN A 158 -2.06 14.67 28.10
N SER A 159 -1.07 15.35 28.53
CA SER A 159 -0.39 15.11 29.80
C SER A 159 -0.65 16.27 30.71
#